data_cf47f63312c466a462cbaa07660896fc
#
_entry.id   cf47f63312c466a462cbaa07660896fc
#
_cell.length_a   1.000
_cell.length_b   1.000
_cell.length_c   1.000
_cell.angle_alpha   90.00
_cell.angle_beta   90.00
_cell.angle_gamma   90.00
#
_symmetry.space_group_name_H-M   'P 1'
#
loop_
_entity.id
_entity.type
_entity.pdbx_description
1 polymer ?
#
loop_
_entity_poly.entity_id
_entity_poly.type
_entity_poly.pdbx_seq_one_letter_code
_entity_poly.pdbx_strand_id
1 'polypeptide(L)'
;MADKKMVEAITSMEEDFAQWYTDVVKKAELCDYTSVKGCMVIKPAGYAIWELIQKELDARFKAVGVQNVYLPMFIPESLLDKEKDHVEGFAPEVAWVTQGGLNELPERLCVRPTSETLFCDFYKNDIHSYRDLPKVYNQWCSVVRWEKETRPFLRSREFLWQEGHTAHATAEESQERTLQMLNVYAKFLEEVLAIPAIKGQKTEKEKFAGAVATYTVEALMHDGKALQSSHNFGDGFAKAFGIQFADKDNTLKYVHQTSWGMTTRLIGALIMVHGDNEGLVIPPRVAPIQICIVPVMQKKEGVLDKAYELRDRLAKNFRVKVDDSDKTPGFKFAEAEMRGYPIRVEIGPKDIEAGKCVICRRDTREKTEVALEDLETKAAEILETMQKEMLERARAHRDSHTYVAHNMEEFEQIFNEKSGFVKAMWCGCQECEDKIKEKLAVTSRCMPFEQEQIADTCVCCGKPAKKMVYWGRAY
;
A
#
# COMPACT_ATOMS: atom_id res chain seq x y z
N MET A 1 -35.61 25.37 7.04
CA MET A 1 -35.18 24.38 8.08
C MET A 1 -33.96 23.68 7.54
N ALA A 2 -32.81 23.87 8.15
CA ALA A 2 -31.60 23.16 7.71
C ALA A 2 -31.81 21.66 7.91
N ASP A 3 -31.69 20.89 6.86
CA ASP A 3 -31.67 19.44 6.95
C ASP A 3 -30.59 19.04 7.96
N LYS A 4 -31.00 18.46 9.09
CA LYS A 4 -30.07 17.83 10.01
C LYS A 4 -29.42 16.68 9.24
N LYS A 5 -28.18 16.87 8.80
CA LYS A 5 -27.38 15.77 8.24
C LYS A 5 -27.37 14.64 9.27
N MET A 6 -27.91 13.48 8.91
CA MET A 6 -28.06 12.32 9.81
C MET A 6 -26.74 11.68 10.20
N VAL A 7 -25.69 11.89 9.41
CA VAL A 7 -24.30 11.56 9.72
C VAL A 7 -23.52 12.85 9.63
N GLU A 8 -22.58 13.09 10.54
CA GLU A 8 -21.72 14.27 10.45
C GLU A 8 -20.99 14.26 9.11
N ALA A 9 -21.16 15.33 8.34
CA ALA A 9 -20.50 15.45 7.04
C ALA A 9 -18.99 15.45 7.22
N ILE A 10 -18.31 14.78 6.29
CA ILE A 10 -16.87 14.94 6.09
C ILE A 10 -16.61 16.15 5.20
N THR A 11 -15.42 16.73 5.30
CA THR A 11 -14.95 17.75 4.38
C THR A 11 -14.95 17.18 2.96
N SER A 12 -15.29 17.96 1.93
CA SER A 12 -15.23 17.46 0.56
C SER A 12 -13.79 17.40 0.05
N MET A 13 -13.52 16.45 -0.87
CA MET A 13 -12.18 16.30 -1.47
C MET A 13 -11.72 17.55 -2.20
N GLU A 14 -12.65 18.25 -2.83
CA GLU A 14 -12.41 19.46 -3.63
C GLU A 14 -12.09 20.67 -2.75
N GLU A 15 -12.64 20.71 -1.53
CA GLU A 15 -12.39 21.78 -0.57
C GLU A 15 -11.05 21.61 0.15
N ASP A 16 -10.81 20.45 0.75
CA ASP A 16 -9.55 20.10 1.42
C ASP A 16 -9.34 18.59 1.42
N PHE A 17 -8.55 18.10 0.47
CA PHE A 17 -8.24 16.68 0.33
C PHE A 17 -7.55 16.09 1.57
N ALA A 18 -6.72 16.87 2.25
CA ALA A 18 -5.99 16.41 3.43
C ALA A 18 -6.93 16.23 4.64
N GLN A 19 -7.87 17.16 4.81
CA GLN A 19 -8.88 17.07 5.85
C GLN A 19 -9.91 15.98 5.52
N TRP A 20 -10.36 15.89 4.25
CA TRP A 20 -11.21 14.78 3.79
C TRP A 20 -10.62 13.43 4.16
N TYR A 21 -9.35 13.20 3.83
CA TYR A 21 -8.67 11.95 4.15
C TYR A 21 -8.70 11.64 5.66
N THR A 22 -8.40 12.65 6.49
CA THR A 22 -8.40 12.51 7.94
C THR A 22 -9.80 12.21 8.48
N ASP A 23 -10.82 12.89 7.95
CA ASP A 23 -12.22 12.68 8.32
C ASP A 23 -12.68 11.26 7.97
N VAL A 24 -12.38 10.77 6.76
CA VAL A 24 -12.71 9.40 6.33
C VAL A 24 -12.05 8.38 7.25
N VAL A 25 -10.76 8.50 7.54
CA VAL A 25 -10.04 7.58 8.41
C VAL A 25 -10.69 7.48 9.80
N LYS A 26 -11.06 8.62 10.38
CA LYS A 26 -11.68 8.68 11.72
C LYS A 26 -13.13 8.21 11.71
N LYS A 27 -13.94 8.72 10.79
CA LYS A 27 -15.38 8.44 10.73
C LYS A 27 -15.70 7.01 10.32
N ALA A 28 -14.89 6.43 9.44
CA ALA A 28 -14.97 5.00 9.12
C ALA A 28 -14.35 4.09 10.21
N GLU A 29 -13.84 4.70 11.31
CA GLU A 29 -13.24 4.00 12.44
C GLU A 29 -12.06 3.09 12.06
N LEU A 30 -11.19 3.56 11.16
CA LEU A 30 -10.02 2.80 10.72
C LEU A 30 -8.83 2.94 11.67
N CYS A 31 -8.56 4.15 12.15
CA CYS A 31 -7.55 4.38 13.18
C CYS A 31 -7.85 5.63 14.02
N ASP A 32 -7.11 5.77 15.13
CA ASP A 32 -7.18 6.94 16.00
C ASP A 32 -5.80 7.25 16.60
N TYR A 33 -5.67 8.44 17.18
CA TYR A 33 -4.43 8.89 17.82
C TYR A 33 -4.25 8.24 19.19
N THR A 34 -2.96 8.13 19.61
CA THR A 34 -2.59 7.72 20.95
C THR A 34 -1.96 8.87 21.73
N SER A 35 -1.67 8.63 23.02
CA SER A 35 -0.88 9.56 23.85
C SER A 35 0.57 9.72 23.36
N VAL A 36 1.08 8.79 22.57
CA VAL A 36 2.39 8.89 21.94
C VAL A 36 2.24 9.53 20.57
N LYS A 37 2.67 10.80 20.45
CA LYS A 37 2.56 11.55 19.20
C LYS A 37 3.15 10.76 18.01
N GLY A 38 2.35 10.58 16.98
CA GLY A 38 2.75 9.91 15.74
C GLY A 38 2.63 8.38 15.76
N CYS A 39 2.28 7.78 16.91
CA CYS A 39 1.86 6.38 17.00
C CYS A 39 0.33 6.31 17.03
N MET A 40 -0.24 5.44 16.22
CA MET A 40 -1.69 5.35 16.01
C MET A 40 -2.25 4.02 16.48
N VAL A 41 -3.47 4.03 17.02
CA VAL A 41 -4.26 2.81 17.17
C VAL A 41 -4.88 2.48 15.81
N ILE A 42 -4.57 1.32 15.26
CA ILE A 42 -5.33 0.77 14.13
C ILE A 42 -6.54 0.05 14.74
N LYS A 43 -7.74 0.60 14.50
CA LYS A 43 -8.99 0.08 15.03
C LYS A 43 -9.42 -1.20 14.32
N PRO A 44 -10.36 -1.99 14.86
CA PRO A 44 -10.73 -3.29 14.27
C PRO A 44 -11.08 -3.25 12.79
N ALA A 45 -11.78 -2.21 12.31
CA ALA A 45 -12.11 -2.09 10.89
C ALA A 45 -10.86 -1.89 10.00
N GLY A 46 -9.93 -1.05 10.44
CA GLY A 46 -8.66 -0.83 9.73
C GLY A 46 -7.75 -2.06 9.79
N TYR A 47 -7.69 -2.72 10.95
CA TYR A 47 -6.86 -3.91 11.13
C TYR A 47 -7.38 -5.10 10.31
N ALA A 48 -8.70 -5.27 10.20
CA ALA A 48 -9.29 -6.31 9.37
C ALA A 48 -8.99 -6.14 7.87
N ILE A 49 -8.88 -4.89 7.38
CA ILE A 49 -8.37 -4.64 6.01
C ILE A 49 -6.92 -5.11 5.91
N TRP A 50 -6.08 -4.79 6.91
CA TRP A 50 -4.68 -5.23 6.94
C TRP A 50 -4.54 -6.76 6.96
N GLU A 51 -5.35 -7.47 7.75
CA GLU A 51 -5.36 -8.94 7.78
C GLU A 51 -5.69 -9.56 6.41
N LEU A 52 -6.63 -8.96 5.68
CA LEU A 52 -6.96 -9.40 4.32
C LEU A 52 -5.84 -9.10 3.33
N ILE A 53 -5.21 -7.93 3.40
CA ILE A 53 -4.02 -7.59 2.62
C ILE A 53 -2.90 -8.59 2.92
N GLN A 54 -2.63 -8.86 4.19
CA GLN A 54 -1.61 -9.81 4.60
C GLN A 54 -1.90 -11.21 4.06
N LYS A 55 -3.12 -11.70 4.20
CA LYS A 55 -3.54 -13.02 3.71
C LYS A 55 -3.32 -13.19 2.22
N GLU A 56 -3.76 -12.21 1.43
CA GLU A 56 -3.66 -12.24 -0.04
C GLU A 56 -2.21 -12.13 -0.52
N LEU A 57 -1.43 -11.25 0.11
CA LEU A 57 -0.03 -11.05 -0.27
C LEU A 57 0.87 -12.20 0.18
N ASP A 58 0.66 -12.73 1.39
CA ASP A 58 1.41 -13.87 1.92
C ASP A 58 1.19 -15.14 1.10
N ALA A 59 -0.04 -15.36 0.61
CA ALA A 59 -0.33 -16.47 -0.30
C ALA A 59 0.46 -16.36 -1.61
N ARG A 60 0.61 -15.15 -2.16
CA ARG A 60 1.41 -14.88 -3.37
C ARG A 60 2.90 -15.07 -3.13
N PHE A 61 3.41 -14.69 -1.96
CA PHE A 61 4.78 -14.92 -1.56
C PHE A 61 5.08 -16.42 -1.46
N LYS A 62 4.23 -17.18 -0.78
CA LYS A 62 4.38 -18.64 -0.66
C LYS A 62 4.35 -19.35 -2.02
N ALA A 63 3.50 -18.87 -2.94
CA ALA A 63 3.42 -19.41 -4.31
C ALA A 63 4.73 -19.26 -5.10
N VAL A 64 5.63 -18.33 -4.73
CA VAL A 64 6.95 -18.12 -5.33
C VAL A 64 8.10 -18.57 -4.42
N GLY A 65 7.80 -19.39 -3.42
CA GLY A 65 8.80 -20.06 -2.55
C GLY A 65 9.32 -19.19 -1.40
N VAL A 66 8.66 -18.09 -1.05
CA VAL A 66 9.02 -17.28 0.12
C VAL A 66 8.57 -17.99 1.40
N GLN A 67 9.42 -17.97 2.41
CA GLN A 67 9.15 -18.51 3.75
C GLN A 67 9.13 -17.38 4.78
N ASN A 68 8.18 -17.46 5.72
CA ASN A 68 8.09 -16.48 6.80
C ASN A 68 9.04 -16.84 7.95
N VAL A 69 9.71 -15.82 8.47
CA VAL A 69 10.57 -15.88 9.67
C VAL A 69 10.20 -14.75 10.62
N TYR A 70 10.79 -14.74 11.79
CA TYR A 70 10.69 -13.62 12.72
C TYR A 70 12.05 -13.32 13.34
N LEU A 71 12.53 -12.08 13.20
CA LEU A 71 13.75 -11.59 13.84
C LEU A 71 13.37 -10.65 14.99
N PRO A 72 14.17 -10.61 16.08
CA PRO A 72 13.96 -9.70 17.19
C PRO A 72 13.92 -8.21 16.76
N MET A 73 13.20 -7.40 17.55
CA MET A 73 13.03 -5.98 17.19
C MET A 73 14.23 -5.07 17.52
N PHE A 74 15.14 -5.50 18.38
CA PHE A 74 16.25 -4.68 18.82
C PHE A 74 17.52 -4.96 18.00
N ILE A 75 18.19 -3.87 17.61
CA ILE A 75 19.44 -3.88 16.87
C ILE A 75 20.51 -3.22 17.75
N PRO A 76 21.62 -3.90 18.07
CA PRO A 76 22.75 -3.28 18.77
C PRO A 76 23.36 -2.14 17.93
N GLU A 77 23.79 -1.06 18.60
CA GLU A 77 24.43 0.07 17.92
C GLU A 77 25.64 -0.37 17.09
N SER A 78 26.47 -1.27 17.65
CA SER A 78 27.63 -1.84 16.97
C SER A 78 27.30 -2.59 15.66
N LEU A 79 26.08 -3.11 15.54
CA LEU A 79 25.63 -3.76 14.32
C LEU A 79 25.23 -2.74 13.24
N LEU A 80 24.65 -1.60 13.64
CA LEU A 80 24.33 -0.50 12.74
C LEU A 80 25.60 0.14 12.18
N ASP A 81 26.64 0.32 13.02
CA ASP A 81 27.89 0.96 12.62
C ASP A 81 28.69 0.19 11.56
N LYS A 82 28.39 -1.08 11.33
CA LYS A 82 29.03 -1.87 10.27
C LYS A 82 28.67 -1.39 8.87
N GLU A 83 27.56 -0.66 8.73
CA GLU A 83 27.09 -0.17 7.44
C GLU A 83 26.73 1.32 7.50
N LYS A 84 27.79 2.15 7.56
CA LYS A 84 27.64 3.61 7.73
C LYS A 84 26.81 4.27 6.64
N ASP A 85 26.94 3.84 5.40
CA ASP A 85 26.21 4.42 4.26
C ASP A 85 24.70 4.18 4.35
N HIS A 86 24.31 3.03 4.91
CA HIS A 86 22.90 2.69 5.17
C HIS A 86 22.36 3.43 6.39
N VAL A 87 23.17 3.53 7.44
CA VAL A 87 22.84 4.20 8.72
C VAL A 87 22.68 5.71 8.55
N GLU A 88 23.46 6.36 7.70
CA GLU A 88 23.34 7.81 7.46
C GLU A 88 21.93 8.20 6.97
N GLY A 89 21.25 7.33 6.23
CA GLY A 89 19.86 7.52 5.79
C GLY A 89 18.83 7.41 6.92
N PHE A 90 19.09 6.60 7.96
CA PHE A 90 18.15 6.33 9.06
C PHE A 90 18.56 6.90 10.42
N ALA A 91 19.82 7.28 10.60
CA ALA A 91 20.36 7.72 11.89
C ALA A 91 19.54 8.80 12.62
N PRO A 92 18.94 9.79 11.93
CA PRO A 92 18.12 10.81 12.57
C PRO A 92 16.74 10.33 13.04
N GLU A 93 16.30 9.15 12.58
CA GLU A 93 14.92 8.67 12.72
C GLU A 93 14.80 7.37 13.53
N VAL A 94 15.84 6.94 14.23
CA VAL A 94 15.78 5.74 15.07
C VAL A 94 15.36 6.06 16.51
N ALA A 95 14.65 5.13 17.13
CA ALA A 95 14.33 5.16 18.54
C ALA A 95 15.37 4.34 19.31
N TRP A 96 16.01 4.93 20.30
CA TRP A 96 17.04 4.30 21.11
C TRP A 96 16.49 3.77 22.43
N VAL A 97 16.88 2.57 22.79
CA VAL A 97 16.65 1.94 24.10
C VAL A 97 17.99 1.93 24.84
N THR A 98 18.04 2.64 25.96
CA THR A 98 19.25 2.86 26.77
C THR A 98 19.23 2.11 28.09
N GLN A 99 18.07 1.63 28.51
CA GLN A 99 17.89 0.93 29.79
C GLN A 99 17.13 -0.38 29.62
N GLY A 100 17.52 -1.40 30.35
CA GLY A 100 16.81 -2.65 30.56
C GLY A 100 16.35 -2.79 32.01
N GLY A 101 15.05 -2.67 32.25
CA GLY A 101 14.51 -2.50 33.59
C GLY A 101 14.96 -1.16 34.19
N LEU A 102 15.69 -1.18 35.33
CA LEU A 102 16.25 0.00 35.98
C LEU A 102 17.72 0.24 35.69
N ASN A 103 18.37 -0.63 34.94
CA ASN A 103 19.79 -0.58 34.67
C ASN A 103 20.08 -0.02 33.29
N GLU A 104 21.15 0.79 33.17
CA GLU A 104 21.67 1.17 31.88
C GLU A 104 22.20 -0.04 31.13
N LEU A 105 21.97 -0.07 29.81
CA LEU A 105 22.52 -1.09 28.95
C LEU A 105 24.00 -0.79 28.69
N PRO A 106 24.87 -1.81 28.63
CA PRO A 106 26.27 -1.62 28.27
C PRO A 106 26.46 -1.08 26.85
N GLU A 107 25.48 -1.31 25.97
CA GLU A 107 25.40 -0.82 24.60
C GLU A 107 23.96 -0.40 24.32
N ARG A 108 23.76 0.72 23.63
CA ARG A 108 22.43 1.16 23.19
C ARG A 108 21.86 0.18 22.17
N LEU A 109 20.56 -0.02 22.25
CA LEU A 109 19.80 -0.77 21.25
C LEU A 109 18.89 0.16 20.47
N CYS A 110 18.77 -0.04 19.18
CA CYS A 110 17.81 0.66 18.36
C CYS A 110 16.57 -0.22 18.15
N VAL A 111 15.37 0.37 18.24
CA VAL A 111 14.19 -0.28 17.76
C VAL A 111 14.23 -0.29 16.23
N ARG A 112 14.18 -1.45 15.61
CA ARG A 112 14.39 -1.62 14.15
C ARG A 112 13.61 -0.61 13.30
N PRO A 113 14.28 0.21 12.47
CA PRO A 113 13.62 1.00 11.42
C PRO A 113 13.43 0.18 10.12
N THR A 114 14.20 -0.87 9.99
CA THR A 114 14.23 -1.92 8.96
C THR A 114 15.15 -3.04 9.44
N SER A 115 15.21 -4.18 8.79
CA SER A 115 15.92 -5.36 9.33
C SER A 115 17.08 -5.86 8.47
N GLU A 116 17.58 -5.11 7.49
CA GLU A 116 18.71 -5.51 6.64
C GLU A 116 19.90 -5.98 7.46
N THR A 117 20.29 -5.21 8.48
CA THR A 117 21.45 -5.53 9.33
C THR A 117 21.23 -6.80 10.15
N LEU A 118 20.01 -7.02 10.66
CA LEU A 118 19.64 -8.25 11.38
C LEU A 118 19.68 -9.47 10.48
N PHE A 119 19.15 -9.36 9.26
CA PHE A 119 19.23 -10.44 8.29
C PHE A 119 20.66 -10.74 7.89
N CYS A 120 21.49 -9.72 7.71
CA CYS A 120 22.90 -9.89 7.39
C CYS A 120 23.65 -10.61 8.50
N ASP A 121 23.42 -10.25 9.77
CA ASP A 121 24.03 -10.91 10.92
C ASP A 121 23.57 -12.37 11.04
N PHE A 122 22.30 -12.62 10.81
CA PHE A 122 21.74 -13.97 10.77
C PHE A 122 22.33 -14.79 9.62
N TYR A 123 22.34 -14.27 8.39
CA TYR A 123 22.85 -14.97 7.22
C TYR A 123 24.33 -15.30 7.30
N LYS A 124 25.13 -14.43 7.93
CA LYS A 124 26.55 -14.70 8.17
C LYS A 124 26.79 -16.01 8.91
N ASN A 125 25.88 -16.36 9.83
CA ASN A 125 25.97 -17.56 10.64
C ASN A 125 25.20 -18.76 10.08
N ASP A 126 24.34 -18.54 9.08
CA ASP A 126 23.43 -19.56 8.52
C ASP A 126 23.81 -20.02 7.10
N ILE A 127 24.66 -19.24 6.40
CA ILE A 127 25.09 -19.54 5.03
C ILE A 127 26.57 -19.89 5.02
N HIS A 128 26.91 -21.12 4.61
CA HIS A 128 28.29 -21.63 4.54
C HIS A 128 28.62 -22.25 3.18
N SER A 129 27.62 -22.74 2.47
CA SER A 129 27.77 -23.50 1.24
C SER A 129 26.71 -23.11 0.20
N TYR A 130 26.99 -23.32 -1.08
CA TYR A 130 26.03 -23.13 -2.15
C TYR A 130 24.72 -23.92 -1.94
N ARG A 131 24.74 -24.97 -1.11
CA ARG A 131 23.55 -25.76 -0.79
C ARG A 131 22.59 -25.06 0.16
N ASP A 132 23.06 -24.04 0.87
CA ASP A 132 22.25 -23.24 1.78
C ASP A 132 21.46 -22.14 1.03
N LEU A 133 21.77 -21.94 -0.25
CA LEU A 133 21.18 -20.91 -1.11
C LEU A 133 20.15 -21.48 -2.11
N PRO A 134 19.15 -20.71 -2.53
CA PRO A 134 18.86 -19.35 -2.07
C PRO A 134 18.16 -19.34 -0.70
N LYS A 135 18.39 -18.29 0.10
CA LYS A 135 17.54 -17.93 1.23
C LYS A 135 16.49 -16.91 0.76
N VAL A 136 15.22 -17.21 0.99
CA VAL A 136 14.11 -16.35 0.52
C VAL A 136 13.13 -16.18 1.67
N TYR A 137 13.42 -15.22 2.54
CA TYR A 137 12.67 -15.00 3.77
C TYR A 137 11.90 -13.70 3.76
N ASN A 138 10.79 -13.71 4.46
CA ASN A 138 9.91 -12.57 4.72
C ASN A 138 9.55 -12.54 6.20
N GLN A 139 9.37 -11.35 6.77
CA GLN A 139 8.74 -11.22 8.08
C GLN A 139 7.61 -10.19 8.03
N TRP A 140 6.54 -10.50 8.77
CA TRP A 140 5.45 -9.58 9.09
C TRP A 140 5.73 -9.01 10.47
N CYS A 141 5.90 -7.70 10.56
CA CYS A 141 6.30 -7.08 11.82
C CYS A 141 5.93 -5.59 11.87
N SER A 142 6.21 -4.94 13.01
CA SER A 142 6.25 -3.49 13.10
C SER A 142 7.69 -2.98 13.01
N VAL A 143 7.84 -1.73 12.57
CA VAL A 143 9.08 -0.96 12.59
C VAL A 143 8.81 0.44 13.12
N VAL A 144 9.87 1.10 13.61
CA VAL A 144 9.79 2.45 14.16
C VAL A 144 10.73 3.38 13.40
N ARG A 145 10.15 4.45 12.83
CA ARG A 145 10.88 5.56 12.21
C ARG A 145 10.41 6.85 12.86
N TRP A 146 11.30 7.58 13.51
CA TRP A 146 10.94 8.73 14.34
C TRP A 146 10.64 9.97 13.51
N GLU A 147 9.60 9.86 12.68
CA GLU A 147 9.13 10.90 11.76
C GLU A 147 8.72 12.18 12.51
N LYS A 148 9.05 13.33 11.93
CA LYS A 148 8.68 14.65 12.48
C LYS A 148 7.22 14.97 12.22
N GLU A 149 6.77 14.74 10.98
CA GLU A 149 5.40 14.95 10.54
C GLU A 149 4.71 13.60 10.30
N THR A 150 3.53 13.44 10.84
CA THR A 150 2.79 12.18 10.78
C THR A 150 1.38 12.36 10.24
N ARG A 151 0.91 11.36 9.49
CA ARG A 151 -0.45 11.25 8.98
C ARG A 151 -0.89 9.79 9.03
N PRO A 152 -2.11 9.49 9.50
CA PRO A 152 -2.61 8.12 9.62
C PRO A 152 -2.36 7.29 8.36
N PHE A 153 -1.84 6.07 8.52
CA PHE A 153 -1.42 5.12 7.50
C PHE A 153 -0.31 5.59 6.55
N LEU A 154 -0.23 6.85 6.17
CA LEU A 154 0.72 7.36 5.17
C LEU A 154 2.11 7.54 5.74
N ARG A 155 2.19 8.10 6.96
CA ARG A 155 3.44 8.37 7.67
C ARG A 155 3.19 8.35 9.17
N SER A 156 3.61 7.31 9.86
CA SER A 156 3.52 7.15 11.31
C SER A 156 4.85 6.69 11.87
N ARG A 157 5.09 6.98 13.17
CA ARG A 157 6.33 6.60 13.83
C ARG A 157 6.48 5.11 13.98
N GLU A 158 5.39 4.42 14.27
CA GLU A 158 5.29 2.97 14.21
C GLU A 158 4.28 2.58 13.16
N PHE A 159 4.60 1.57 12.36
CA PHE A 159 3.69 1.03 11.36
C PHE A 159 3.95 -0.46 11.14
N LEU A 160 2.91 -1.16 10.69
CA LEU A 160 2.99 -2.55 10.30
C LEU A 160 3.43 -2.64 8.84
N TRP A 161 4.24 -3.66 8.56
CA TRP A 161 4.67 -3.96 7.21
C TRP A 161 5.04 -5.45 7.05
N GLN A 162 5.39 -5.82 5.86
CA GLN A 162 6.22 -6.97 5.59
C GLN A 162 7.54 -6.48 4.98
N GLU A 163 8.60 -7.20 5.27
CA GLU A 163 9.89 -7.03 4.64
C GLU A 163 10.45 -8.39 4.24
N GLY A 164 10.79 -8.52 2.96
CA GLY A 164 11.46 -9.69 2.45
C GLY A 164 12.94 -9.42 2.26
N HIS A 165 13.77 -10.37 2.65
CA HIS A 165 15.21 -10.30 2.50
C HIS A 165 15.73 -11.62 1.97
N THR A 166 16.57 -11.58 0.94
CA THR A 166 17.07 -12.79 0.28
C THR A 166 18.57 -12.81 0.16
N ALA A 167 19.12 -14.02 0.00
CA ALA A 167 20.50 -14.24 -0.37
C ALA A 167 20.57 -15.28 -1.50
N HIS A 168 21.33 -14.98 -2.53
CA HIS A 168 21.49 -15.77 -3.75
C HIS A 168 22.96 -16.01 -4.08
N ALA A 169 23.25 -17.07 -4.84
CA ALA A 169 24.61 -17.40 -5.24
C ALA A 169 25.15 -16.47 -6.32
N THR A 170 24.29 -15.93 -7.20
CA THR A 170 24.70 -15.09 -8.33
C THR A 170 23.94 -13.77 -8.42
N ALA A 171 24.51 -12.83 -9.14
CA ALA A 171 23.86 -11.54 -9.41
C ALA A 171 22.60 -11.71 -10.26
N GLU A 172 22.63 -12.66 -11.19
CA GLU A 172 21.50 -12.96 -12.08
C GLU A 172 20.30 -13.48 -11.28
N GLU A 173 20.52 -14.44 -10.38
CA GLU A 173 19.46 -14.97 -9.50
C GLU A 173 18.85 -13.87 -8.62
N SER A 174 19.66 -12.97 -8.08
CA SER A 174 19.19 -11.85 -7.28
C SER A 174 18.37 -10.85 -8.11
N GLN A 175 18.80 -10.57 -9.33
CA GLN A 175 18.09 -9.70 -10.25
C GLN A 175 16.74 -10.30 -10.67
N GLU A 176 16.69 -11.57 -11.02
CA GLU A 176 15.45 -12.28 -11.34
C GLU A 176 14.46 -12.24 -10.16
N ARG A 177 14.95 -12.49 -8.93
CA ARG A 177 14.12 -12.41 -7.72
C ARG A 177 13.59 -11.01 -7.49
N THR A 178 14.39 -9.98 -7.67
CA THR A 178 13.97 -8.58 -7.53
C THR A 178 12.80 -8.26 -8.48
N LEU A 179 12.93 -8.63 -9.76
CA LEU A 179 11.88 -8.39 -10.76
C LEU A 179 10.63 -9.28 -10.53
N GLN A 180 10.83 -10.51 -10.05
CA GLN A 180 9.71 -11.38 -9.68
C GLN A 180 8.86 -10.76 -8.56
N MET A 181 9.50 -10.24 -7.51
CA MET A 181 8.77 -9.62 -6.40
C MET A 181 8.11 -8.30 -6.79
N LEU A 182 8.73 -7.51 -7.67
CA LEU A 182 8.09 -6.34 -8.28
C LEU A 182 6.81 -6.71 -9.03
N ASN A 183 6.83 -7.81 -9.79
CA ASN A 183 5.66 -8.29 -10.51
C ASN A 183 4.58 -8.84 -9.57
N VAL A 184 4.95 -9.51 -8.47
CA VAL A 184 4.01 -9.93 -7.43
C VAL A 184 3.28 -8.70 -6.86
N TYR A 185 4.00 -7.64 -6.55
CA TYR A 185 3.42 -6.40 -6.05
C TYR A 185 2.49 -5.72 -7.06
N ALA A 186 2.93 -5.58 -8.32
CA ALA A 186 2.12 -4.97 -9.35
C ALA A 186 0.79 -5.71 -9.56
N LYS A 187 0.84 -7.04 -9.64
CA LYS A 187 -0.37 -7.88 -9.75
C LYS A 187 -1.24 -7.78 -8.51
N PHE A 188 -0.65 -7.78 -7.32
CA PHE A 188 -1.39 -7.62 -6.07
C PHE A 188 -2.15 -6.29 -6.02
N LEU A 189 -1.50 -5.18 -6.37
CA LEU A 189 -2.13 -3.86 -6.41
C LEU A 189 -3.32 -3.84 -7.37
N GLU A 190 -3.17 -4.38 -8.57
CA GLU A 190 -4.23 -4.38 -9.59
C GLU A 190 -5.36 -5.36 -9.26
N GLU A 191 -5.03 -6.61 -8.97
CA GLU A 191 -6.02 -7.67 -8.81
C GLU A 191 -6.77 -7.60 -7.48
N VAL A 192 -6.10 -7.17 -6.41
CA VAL A 192 -6.65 -7.20 -5.05
C VAL A 192 -7.10 -5.82 -4.58
N LEU A 193 -6.27 -4.81 -4.77
CA LEU A 193 -6.58 -3.44 -4.34
C LEU A 193 -7.26 -2.60 -5.43
N ALA A 194 -7.38 -3.12 -6.66
CA ALA A 194 -7.90 -2.39 -7.82
C ALA A 194 -7.13 -1.07 -8.09
N ILE A 195 -5.82 -1.05 -7.81
CA ILE A 195 -4.94 0.10 -7.99
C ILE A 195 -4.01 -0.15 -9.17
N PRO A 196 -4.11 0.61 -10.27
CA PRO A 196 -3.25 0.44 -11.44
C PRO A 196 -1.83 0.90 -11.13
N ALA A 197 -0.85 0.05 -11.44
CA ALA A 197 0.55 0.27 -11.14
C ALA A 197 1.39 0.54 -12.38
N ILE A 198 2.33 1.49 -12.29
CA ILE A 198 3.39 1.72 -13.27
C ILE A 198 4.67 1.11 -12.71
N LYS A 199 5.27 0.17 -13.44
CA LYS A 199 6.53 -0.46 -13.07
C LYS A 199 7.72 0.24 -13.72
N GLY A 200 8.78 0.46 -12.94
CA GLY A 200 9.98 1.06 -13.49
C GLY A 200 11.16 0.99 -12.52
N GLN A 201 12.29 1.53 -12.97
CA GLN A 201 13.51 1.66 -12.19
C GLN A 201 13.62 3.09 -11.65
N LYS A 202 14.09 3.25 -10.42
CA LYS A 202 14.46 4.54 -9.84
C LYS A 202 15.74 5.08 -10.47
N THR A 203 15.88 6.40 -10.49
CA THR A 203 17.15 7.05 -10.85
C THR A 203 18.20 6.80 -9.77
N GLU A 204 19.46 7.05 -10.06
CA GLU A 204 20.56 6.91 -9.09
C GLU A 204 20.33 7.76 -7.83
N LYS A 205 19.73 8.94 -7.99
CA LYS A 205 19.39 9.84 -6.88
C LYS A 205 18.28 9.30 -5.98
N GLU A 206 17.26 8.68 -6.55
CA GLU A 206 16.05 8.22 -5.85
C GLU A 206 16.14 6.73 -5.45
N LYS A 207 17.25 6.05 -5.78
CA LYS A 207 17.45 4.67 -5.36
C LYS A 207 17.70 4.58 -3.85
N PHE A 208 17.37 3.44 -3.28
CA PHE A 208 17.62 3.16 -1.87
C PHE A 208 19.14 3.15 -1.57
N ALA A 209 19.53 3.71 -0.43
CA ALA A 209 20.94 3.75 -0.01
C ALA A 209 21.51 2.34 0.12
N GLY A 210 22.70 2.10 -0.47
CA GLY A 210 23.33 0.79 -0.51
C GLY A 210 22.82 -0.16 -1.61
N ALA A 211 21.73 0.18 -2.33
CA ALA A 211 21.25 -0.64 -3.43
C ALA A 211 22.04 -0.40 -4.72
N VAL A 212 22.28 -1.46 -5.48
CA VAL A 212 22.78 -1.38 -6.86
C VAL A 212 21.70 -0.83 -7.79
N ALA A 213 20.46 -1.30 -7.60
CA ALA A 213 19.29 -0.81 -8.31
C ALA A 213 18.03 -0.85 -7.42
N THR A 214 17.14 0.10 -7.60
CA THR A 214 15.82 0.13 -6.97
C THR A 214 14.75 0.12 -8.05
N TYR A 215 13.81 -0.78 -7.93
CA TYR A 215 12.64 -0.87 -8.79
C TYR A 215 11.39 -0.50 -7.99
N THR A 216 10.38 0.01 -8.68
CA THR A 216 9.20 0.57 -8.02
C THR A 216 7.93 0.22 -8.78
N VAL A 217 6.85 0.15 -8.05
CA VAL A 217 5.48 0.25 -8.56
C VAL A 217 4.92 1.59 -8.13
N GLU A 218 4.59 2.44 -9.08
CA GLU A 218 4.06 3.78 -8.82
C GLU A 218 2.56 3.78 -9.09
N ALA A 219 1.80 4.35 -8.16
CA ALA A 219 0.35 4.55 -8.30
C ALA A 219 0.02 6.03 -8.13
N LEU A 220 -1.00 6.50 -8.83
CA LEU A 220 -1.48 7.88 -8.76
C LEU A 220 -2.69 7.97 -7.85
N MET A 221 -2.61 8.83 -6.84
CA MET A 221 -3.71 9.14 -5.94
C MET A 221 -4.61 10.23 -6.55
N HIS A 222 -5.80 10.44 -6.01
CA HIS A 222 -6.73 11.48 -6.50
C HIS A 222 -6.15 12.90 -6.47
N ASP A 223 -5.27 13.19 -5.54
CA ASP A 223 -4.57 14.49 -5.48
C ASP A 223 -3.31 14.55 -6.36
N GLY A 224 -3.06 13.52 -7.17
CA GLY A 224 -1.96 13.49 -8.13
C GLY A 224 -0.58 13.13 -7.56
N LYS A 225 -0.51 12.50 -6.38
CA LYS A 225 0.76 12.06 -5.76
C LYS A 225 0.97 10.54 -5.80
N ALA A 226 2.20 10.05 -5.61
CA ALA A 226 2.66 8.69 -5.94
C ALA A 226 3.29 7.88 -4.79
N LEU A 227 3.42 6.52 -4.95
CA LEU A 227 3.84 5.58 -3.89
C LEU A 227 4.53 4.28 -4.37
N GLN A 228 5.70 3.80 -3.75
CA GLN A 228 6.28 2.47 -3.37
C GLN A 228 7.46 1.81 -4.14
N SER A 229 8.33 0.87 -3.49
CA SER A 229 9.61 0.33 -4.04
C SER A 229 10.02 -1.12 -3.69
N SER A 230 10.96 -1.74 -4.48
CA SER A 230 11.77 -2.94 -4.16
C SER A 230 13.24 -2.77 -4.61
N HIS A 231 14.19 -3.51 -3.99
CA HIS A 231 15.62 -3.19 -4.07
C HIS A 231 16.48 -4.42 -4.43
N ASN A 232 17.50 -4.20 -5.28
CA ASN A 232 18.62 -5.12 -5.49
C ASN A 232 19.86 -4.52 -4.84
N PHE A 233 20.45 -5.21 -3.85
CA PHE A 233 21.62 -4.75 -3.12
C PHE A 233 22.94 -5.23 -3.72
N GLY A 234 22.92 -6.17 -4.68
CA GLY A 234 24.13 -6.83 -5.13
C GLY A 234 24.85 -7.55 -3.98
N ASP A 235 26.15 -7.42 -3.91
CA ASP A 235 26.99 -8.03 -2.88
C ASP A 235 27.55 -7.03 -1.84
N GLY A 236 27.08 -5.77 -1.85
CA GLY A 236 27.59 -4.70 -0.98
C GLY A 236 27.43 -5.05 0.50
N PHE A 237 26.22 -5.36 0.95
CA PHE A 237 25.95 -5.79 2.32
C PHE A 237 26.69 -7.09 2.68
N ALA A 238 26.74 -8.05 1.76
CA ALA A 238 27.45 -9.29 1.99
C ALA A 238 28.95 -9.07 2.25
N LYS A 239 29.59 -8.12 1.57
CA LYS A 239 30.99 -7.73 1.81
C LYS A 239 31.16 -7.04 3.14
N ALA A 240 30.28 -6.11 3.50
CA ALA A 240 30.34 -5.37 4.77
C ALA A 240 30.18 -6.30 5.98
N PHE A 241 29.29 -7.32 5.88
CA PHE A 241 29.03 -8.26 6.97
C PHE A 241 29.84 -9.55 6.90
N GLY A 242 30.56 -9.81 5.79
CA GLY A 242 31.35 -11.02 5.58
C GLY A 242 30.48 -12.26 5.34
N ILE A 243 29.40 -12.14 4.56
CA ILE A 243 28.49 -13.25 4.24
C ILE A 243 29.02 -13.99 3.01
N GLN A 244 29.74 -15.08 3.25
CA GLN A 244 30.40 -15.88 2.21
C GLN A 244 29.90 -17.33 2.23
N PHE A 245 29.94 -17.97 1.09
CA PHE A 245 29.67 -19.41 0.93
C PHE A 245 30.74 -20.09 0.09
N ALA A 246 30.99 -21.36 0.37
CA ALA A 246 31.79 -22.23 -0.48
C ALA A 246 30.96 -22.65 -1.70
N ASP A 247 31.38 -22.24 -2.88
CA ASP A 247 30.74 -22.62 -4.14
C ASP A 247 31.12 -24.02 -4.58
N LYS A 248 30.54 -24.55 -5.65
CA LYS A 248 30.77 -25.89 -6.21
C LYS A 248 32.23 -26.17 -6.56
N ASP A 249 32.99 -25.14 -6.87
CA ASP A 249 34.42 -25.20 -7.16
C ASP A 249 35.32 -25.06 -5.92
N ASN A 250 34.72 -25.05 -4.71
CA ASN A 250 35.37 -24.82 -3.42
C ASN A 250 35.98 -23.40 -3.25
N THR A 251 35.64 -22.46 -4.10
CA THR A 251 36.01 -21.05 -3.89
C THR A 251 35.01 -20.35 -2.97
N LEU A 252 35.50 -19.42 -2.17
CA LEU A 252 34.63 -18.56 -1.33
C LEU A 252 34.10 -17.39 -2.17
N LYS A 253 32.79 -17.24 -2.17
CA LYS A 253 32.09 -16.15 -2.87
C LYS A 253 31.15 -15.41 -1.92
N TYR A 254 30.93 -14.13 -2.16
CA TYR A 254 29.91 -13.35 -1.45
C TYR A 254 28.52 -13.61 -2.04
N VAL A 255 27.51 -13.63 -1.17
CA VAL A 255 26.12 -13.73 -1.64
C VAL A 255 25.65 -12.42 -2.27
N HIS A 256 24.65 -12.50 -3.13
CA HIS A 256 23.91 -11.37 -3.70
C HIS A 256 22.55 -11.26 -3.01
N GLN A 257 22.19 -10.06 -2.58
CA GLN A 257 21.02 -9.85 -1.72
C GLN A 257 19.97 -8.96 -2.37
N THR A 258 18.72 -9.22 -2.02
CA THR A 258 17.57 -8.38 -2.39
C THR A 258 16.68 -8.11 -1.20
N SER A 259 15.92 -7.01 -1.25
CA SER A 259 14.82 -6.78 -0.31
C SER A 259 13.59 -6.18 -1.01
N TRP A 260 12.45 -6.38 -0.39
CA TRP A 260 11.18 -5.78 -0.78
C TRP A 260 10.31 -5.54 0.45
N GLY A 261 9.47 -4.50 0.42
CA GLY A 261 8.60 -4.19 1.56
C GLY A 261 7.31 -3.50 1.13
N MET A 262 6.21 -3.82 1.81
CA MET A 262 4.93 -3.12 1.75
C MET A 262 4.40 -2.86 3.15
N THR A 263 3.77 -1.70 3.35
CA THR A 263 3.35 -1.21 4.66
C THR A 263 1.84 -0.98 4.70
N THR A 264 1.31 -0.70 5.89
CA THR A 264 -0.06 -0.20 6.10
C THR A 264 -0.39 1.08 5.31
N ARG A 265 0.62 1.71 4.66
CA ARG A 265 0.41 2.81 3.70
C ARG A 265 -0.51 2.41 2.54
N LEU A 266 -0.59 1.11 2.22
CA LEU A 266 -1.55 0.60 1.23
C LEU A 266 -3.00 0.90 1.59
N ILE A 267 -3.35 0.94 2.89
CA ILE A 267 -4.69 1.34 3.34
C ILE A 267 -4.93 2.81 2.99
N GLY A 268 -3.92 3.65 3.23
CA GLY A 268 -3.98 5.06 2.81
C GLY A 268 -4.15 5.23 1.30
N ALA A 269 -3.38 4.47 0.51
CA ALA A 269 -3.51 4.47 -0.95
C ALA A 269 -4.91 4.04 -1.40
N LEU A 270 -5.46 2.98 -0.80
CA LEU A 270 -6.81 2.49 -1.08
C LEU A 270 -7.87 3.57 -0.83
N ILE A 271 -7.78 4.28 0.29
CA ILE A 271 -8.67 5.40 0.62
C ILE A 271 -8.58 6.49 -0.45
N MET A 272 -7.35 6.89 -0.80
CA MET A 272 -7.10 8.00 -1.72
C MET A 272 -7.39 7.68 -3.18
N VAL A 273 -7.39 6.41 -3.58
CA VAL A 273 -7.70 5.99 -4.96
C VAL A 273 -9.19 5.74 -5.16
N HIS A 274 -9.89 5.24 -4.15
CA HIS A 274 -11.27 4.77 -4.32
C HIS A 274 -12.31 5.55 -3.53
N GLY A 275 -11.92 6.19 -2.41
CA GLY A 275 -12.85 6.92 -1.56
C GLY A 275 -13.54 8.09 -2.28
N ASP A 276 -14.69 8.48 -1.78
CA ASP A 276 -15.49 9.61 -2.28
C ASP A 276 -15.96 10.53 -1.14
N ASN A 277 -16.80 11.50 -1.45
CA ASN A 277 -17.30 12.46 -0.46
C ASN A 277 -18.33 11.87 0.54
N GLU A 278 -18.72 10.62 0.40
CA GLU A 278 -19.51 9.87 1.39
C GLU A 278 -18.67 8.91 2.24
N GLY A 279 -17.37 8.76 1.95
CA GLY A 279 -16.46 7.95 2.76
C GLY A 279 -15.67 6.90 1.98
N LEU A 280 -15.50 5.73 2.58
CA LEU A 280 -14.74 4.63 1.97
C LEU A 280 -15.48 4.00 0.79
N VAL A 281 -14.71 3.57 -0.20
CA VAL A 281 -15.12 2.61 -1.22
C VAL A 281 -14.07 1.50 -1.25
N ILE A 282 -14.38 0.36 -0.64
CA ILE A 282 -13.40 -0.71 -0.47
C ILE A 282 -13.55 -1.75 -1.59
N PRO A 283 -12.46 -2.09 -2.30
CA PRO A 283 -12.49 -3.20 -3.26
C PRO A 283 -12.98 -4.49 -2.59
N PRO A 284 -13.91 -5.23 -3.20
CA PRO A 284 -14.53 -6.42 -2.60
C PRO A 284 -13.56 -7.44 -2.03
N ARG A 285 -12.38 -7.63 -2.63
CA ARG A 285 -11.39 -8.61 -2.19
C ARG A 285 -10.80 -8.30 -0.82
N VAL A 286 -10.69 -7.03 -0.46
CA VAL A 286 -10.14 -6.58 0.84
C VAL A 286 -11.17 -5.94 1.76
N ALA A 287 -12.45 -6.00 1.42
CA ALA A 287 -13.53 -5.53 2.28
C ALA A 287 -13.77 -6.49 3.45
N PRO A 288 -13.58 -6.07 4.72
CA PRO A 288 -13.87 -6.92 5.88
C PRO A 288 -15.33 -7.36 5.94
N ILE A 289 -16.24 -6.50 5.49
CA ILE A 289 -17.64 -6.78 5.26
C ILE A 289 -17.92 -6.53 3.78
N GLN A 290 -18.24 -7.58 3.04
CA GLN A 290 -18.60 -7.49 1.62
C GLN A 290 -20.09 -7.16 1.44
N ILE A 291 -20.92 -7.68 2.34
CA ILE A 291 -22.37 -7.52 2.30
C ILE A 291 -22.87 -7.08 3.67
N CYS A 292 -23.50 -5.91 3.74
CA CYS A 292 -24.20 -5.43 4.92
C CYS A 292 -25.72 -5.55 4.69
N ILE A 293 -26.39 -6.40 5.46
CA ILE A 293 -27.85 -6.55 5.41
C ILE A 293 -28.44 -5.53 6.39
N VAL A 294 -29.33 -4.67 5.87
CA VAL A 294 -30.03 -3.66 6.66
C VAL A 294 -31.53 -4.01 6.69
N PRO A 295 -32.02 -4.54 7.82
CA PRO A 295 -33.45 -4.80 8.01
C PRO A 295 -34.20 -3.48 8.16
N VAL A 296 -35.10 -3.19 7.24
CA VAL A 296 -35.99 -2.01 7.25
C VAL A 296 -37.22 -2.36 8.07
N MET A 297 -37.59 -1.52 9.05
CA MET A 297 -38.68 -1.81 10.00
C MET A 297 -38.40 -3.10 10.82
N GLN A 298 -37.20 -3.29 11.30
CA GLN A 298 -36.72 -4.52 11.98
C GLN A 298 -37.55 -4.96 13.19
N LYS A 299 -38.36 -4.05 13.77
CA LYS A 299 -39.28 -4.37 14.88
C LYS A 299 -40.56 -5.09 14.41
N LYS A 300 -40.82 -5.17 13.11
CA LYS A 300 -41.90 -5.97 12.57
C LYS A 300 -41.54 -7.45 12.64
N GLU A 301 -42.51 -8.27 12.95
CA GLU A 301 -42.38 -9.73 13.09
C GLU A 301 -41.75 -10.34 11.83
N GLY A 302 -40.80 -11.21 11.99
CA GLY A 302 -40.13 -11.97 10.92
C GLY A 302 -39.06 -11.20 10.14
N VAL A 303 -38.94 -9.86 10.25
CA VAL A 303 -37.96 -9.09 9.47
C VAL A 303 -36.53 -9.37 9.91
N LEU A 304 -36.29 -9.34 11.20
CA LEU A 304 -34.96 -9.58 11.74
C LEU A 304 -34.54 -11.05 11.56
N ASP A 305 -35.47 -11.99 11.74
CA ASP A 305 -35.25 -13.43 11.53
C ASP A 305 -34.86 -13.71 10.07
N LYS A 306 -35.54 -13.07 9.11
CA LYS A 306 -35.20 -13.17 7.69
C LYS A 306 -33.83 -12.58 7.40
N ALA A 307 -33.46 -11.46 7.99
CA ALA A 307 -32.13 -10.88 7.82
C ALA A 307 -31.02 -11.82 8.32
N TYR A 308 -31.22 -12.49 9.44
CA TYR A 308 -30.26 -13.47 9.96
C TYR A 308 -30.23 -14.75 9.11
N GLU A 309 -31.38 -15.23 8.62
CA GLU A 309 -31.45 -16.37 7.69
C GLU A 309 -30.60 -16.06 6.41
N LEU A 310 -30.78 -14.88 5.83
CA LEU A 310 -30.01 -14.45 4.67
C LEU A 310 -28.50 -14.32 4.98
N ARG A 311 -28.14 -13.76 6.15
CA ARG A 311 -26.77 -13.73 6.61
C ARG A 311 -26.15 -15.11 6.67
N ASP A 312 -26.80 -16.06 7.30
CA ASP A 312 -26.27 -17.42 7.51
C ASP A 312 -26.10 -18.16 6.18
N ARG A 313 -27.00 -17.91 5.23
CA ARG A 313 -26.88 -18.43 3.88
C ARG A 313 -25.69 -17.83 3.12
N LEU A 314 -25.57 -16.50 3.10
CA LEU A 314 -24.53 -15.77 2.39
C LEU A 314 -23.14 -15.92 3.04
N ALA A 315 -23.07 -16.10 4.36
CA ALA A 315 -21.82 -16.23 5.11
C ALA A 315 -20.99 -17.47 4.73
N LYS A 316 -21.59 -18.43 4.01
CA LYS A 316 -20.85 -19.58 3.46
C LYS A 316 -19.78 -19.17 2.45
N ASN A 317 -20.03 -18.08 1.69
CA ASN A 317 -19.19 -17.64 0.58
C ASN A 317 -18.71 -16.19 0.71
N PHE A 318 -19.33 -15.39 1.59
CA PHE A 318 -19.06 -13.96 1.73
C PHE A 318 -18.82 -13.56 3.19
N ARG A 319 -18.19 -12.42 3.40
CA ARG A 319 -18.08 -11.75 4.70
C ARG A 319 -19.31 -10.86 4.88
N VAL A 320 -20.23 -11.27 5.75
CA VAL A 320 -21.57 -10.67 5.88
C VAL A 320 -21.80 -10.14 7.27
N LYS A 321 -22.45 -8.97 7.35
CA LYS A 321 -22.94 -8.36 8.60
C LYS A 321 -24.44 -8.08 8.47
N VAL A 322 -25.19 -8.25 9.56
CA VAL A 322 -26.52 -7.64 9.73
C VAL A 322 -26.36 -6.39 10.60
N ASP A 323 -26.90 -5.27 10.15
CA ASP A 323 -27.00 -4.08 11.01
C ASP A 323 -28.34 -4.10 11.75
N ASP A 324 -28.32 -4.74 12.90
CA ASP A 324 -29.47 -4.87 13.82
C ASP A 324 -29.54 -3.76 14.86
N SER A 325 -28.72 -2.72 14.75
CA SER A 325 -28.71 -1.57 15.65
C SER A 325 -30.09 -0.88 15.69
N ASP A 326 -30.37 -0.14 16.78
CA ASP A 326 -31.62 0.62 16.95
C ASP A 326 -31.69 1.92 16.12
N LYS A 327 -30.68 2.15 15.25
CA LYS A 327 -30.62 3.33 14.38
C LYS A 327 -31.70 3.29 13.29
N THR A 328 -32.06 4.46 12.77
CA THR A 328 -32.99 4.53 11.64
C THR A 328 -32.38 3.93 10.37
N PRO A 329 -33.19 3.43 9.42
CA PRO A 329 -32.67 2.88 8.17
C PRO A 329 -31.77 3.85 7.41
N GLY A 330 -32.15 5.12 7.31
CA GLY A 330 -31.33 6.15 6.65
C GLY A 330 -29.97 6.36 7.31
N PHE A 331 -29.89 6.28 8.64
CA PHE A 331 -28.62 6.33 9.36
C PHE A 331 -27.75 5.10 9.04
N LYS A 332 -28.35 3.91 9.06
CA LYS A 332 -27.66 2.66 8.71
C LYS A 332 -27.12 2.66 7.28
N PHE A 333 -27.88 3.27 6.34
CA PHE A 333 -27.44 3.41 4.96
C PHE A 333 -26.22 4.32 4.86
N ALA A 334 -26.27 5.49 5.50
CA ALA A 334 -25.15 6.43 5.51
C ALA A 334 -23.92 5.85 6.22
N GLU A 335 -24.11 5.09 7.31
CA GLU A 335 -22.99 4.42 7.98
C GLU A 335 -22.36 3.32 7.13
N ALA A 336 -23.17 2.52 6.42
CA ALA A 336 -22.68 1.52 5.47
C ALA A 336 -21.89 2.16 4.30
N GLU A 337 -22.31 3.33 3.83
CA GLU A 337 -21.60 4.12 2.82
C GLU A 337 -20.29 4.67 3.37
N MET A 338 -20.29 5.29 4.55
CA MET A 338 -19.08 5.80 5.21
C MET A 338 -18.04 4.70 5.43
N ARG A 339 -18.46 3.50 5.83
CA ARG A 339 -17.58 2.35 6.05
C ARG A 339 -17.17 1.62 4.78
N GLY A 340 -17.74 1.99 3.63
CA GLY A 340 -17.37 1.46 2.31
C GLY A 340 -17.73 0.00 2.09
N TYR A 341 -18.81 -0.50 2.67
CA TYR A 341 -19.25 -1.87 2.43
C TYR A 341 -19.69 -2.04 0.97
N PRO A 342 -19.09 -2.94 0.18
CA PRO A 342 -19.33 -3.06 -1.26
C PRO A 342 -20.81 -3.21 -1.64
N ILE A 343 -21.54 -4.01 -0.87
CA ILE A 343 -22.97 -4.27 -1.09
C ILE A 343 -23.74 -3.98 0.19
N ARG A 344 -24.82 -3.22 0.05
CA ARG A 344 -25.89 -3.12 1.05
C ARG A 344 -27.11 -3.84 0.54
N VAL A 345 -27.66 -4.78 1.32
CA VAL A 345 -28.93 -5.47 1.08
C VAL A 345 -29.97 -4.84 1.97
N GLU A 346 -31.03 -4.27 1.36
CA GLU A 346 -32.16 -3.68 2.04
C GLU A 346 -33.32 -4.68 2.00
N ILE A 347 -33.89 -4.99 3.17
CA ILE A 347 -35.00 -5.93 3.27
C ILE A 347 -36.02 -5.50 4.33
N GLY A 348 -37.28 -5.40 3.95
CA GLY A 348 -38.39 -5.03 4.82
C GLY A 348 -39.58 -5.99 4.65
N PRO A 349 -40.69 -5.74 5.37
CA PRO A 349 -41.88 -6.63 5.34
C PRO A 349 -42.41 -6.87 3.93
N LYS A 350 -42.52 -5.78 3.11
CA LYS A 350 -43.03 -5.89 1.73
C LYS A 350 -42.10 -6.69 0.82
N ASP A 351 -40.79 -6.58 1.05
CA ASP A 351 -39.79 -7.31 0.27
C ASP A 351 -39.89 -8.81 0.58
N ILE A 352 -40.07 -9.15 1.87
CA ILE A 352 -40.24 -10.54 2.32
C ILE A 352 -41.49 -11.14 1.71
N GLU A 353 -42.64 -10.44 1.76
CA GLU A 353 -43.90 -10.87 1.14
C GLU A 353 -43.76 -11.10 -0.35
N ALA A 354 -43.00 -10.23 -1.05
CA ALA A 354 -42.75 -10.32 -2.47
C ALA A 354 -41.63 -11.32 -2.86
N GLY A 355 -40.98 -11.96 -1.88
CA GLY A 355 -39.84 -12.87 -2.10
C GLY A 355 -38.62 -12.22 -2.72
N LYS A 356 -38.37 -10.94 -2.45
CA LYS A 356 -37.27 -10.16 -3.04
C LYS A 356 -36.54 -9.29 -1.99
N CYS A 357 -35.43 -8.70 -2.38
CA CYS A 357 -34.71 -7.66 -1.64
C CYS A 357 -34.12 -6.64 -2.61
N VAL A 358 -33.57 -5.55 -2.08
CA VAL A 358 -32.87 -4.55 -2.88
C VAL A 358 -31.38 -4.61 -2.56
N ILE A 359 -30.54 -4.75 -3.59
CA ILE A 359 -29.09 -4.59 -3.49
C ILE A 359 -28.73 -3.17 -3.91
N CYS A 360 -27.93 -2.49 -3.10
CA CYS A 360 -27.31 -1.21 -3.42
C CYS A 360 -25.79 -1.37 -3.51
N ARG A 361 -25.19 -1.07 -4.65
CA ARG A 361 -23.73 -1.00 -4.83
C ARG A 361 -23.18 0.27 -4.18
N ARG A 362 -22.04 0.13 -3.48
CA ARG A 362 -21.41 1.28 -2.81
C ARG A 362 -20.82 2.29 -3.81
N ASP A 363 -20.15 1.82 -4.83
CA ASP A 363 -19.34 2.63 -5.75
C ASP A 363 -20.16 3.39 -6.81
N THR A 364 -21.31 2.86 -7.23
CA THR A 364 -22.21 3.48 -8.21
C THR A 364 -23.52 3.97 -7.61
N ARG A 365 -23.86 3.50 -6.41
CA ARG A 365 -25.15 3.72 -5.72
C ARG A 365 -26.35 3.14 -6.48
N GLU A 366 -26.09 2.33 -7.49
CA GLU A 366 -27.12 1.65 -8.24
C GLU A 366 -27.89 0.68 -7.34
N LYS A 367 -29.22 0.72 -7.45
CA LYS A 367 -30.13 -0.18 -6.74
C LYS A 367 -30.74 -1.19 -7.70
N THR A 368 -30.67 -2.45 -7.35
CA THR A 368 -31.23 -3.55 -8.13
C THR A 368 -32.15 -4.39 -7.25
N GLU A 369 -33.38 -4.61 -7.68
CA GLU A 369 -34.27 -5.60 -7.07
C GLU A 369 -33.83 -7.01 -7.46
N VAL A 370 -33.76 -7.92 -6.49
CA VAL A 370 -33.28 -9.28 -6.67
C VAL A 370 -34.20 -10.26 -5.94
N ALA A 371 -34.57 -11.37 -6.58
CA ALA A 371 -35.30 -12.45 -5.92
C ALA A 371 -34.42 -13.03 -4.78
N LEU A 372 -35.03 -13.38 -3.66
CA LEU A 372 -34.26 -13.91 -2.51
C LEU A 372 -33.53 -15.22 -2.85
N GLU A 373 -34.07 -16.01 -3.76
CA GLU A 373 -33.44 -17.25 -4.26
C GLU A 373 -32.16 -16.99 -5.07
N ASP A 374 -32.11 -15.88 -5.82
CA ASP A 374 -30.97 -15.48 -6.68
C ASP A 374 -29.93 -14.60 -5.98
N LEU A 375 -30.19 -14.21 -4.73
CA LEU A 375 -29.37 -13.22 -4.01
C LEU A 375 -27.88 -13.59 -3.95
N GLU A 376 -27.55 -14.86 -3.72
CA GLU A 376 -26.15 -15.32 -3.62
C GLU A 376 -25.43 -15.20 -4.96
N THR A 377 -26.05 -15.67 -6.03
CA THR A 377 -25.49 -15.59 -7.39
C THR A 377 -25.32 -14.14 -7.82
N LYS A 378 -26.35 -13.31 -7.58
CA LYS A 378 -26.31 -11.90 -7.95
C LYS A 378 -25.28 -11.10 -7.15
N ALA A 379 -25.12 -11.38 -5.85
CA ALA A 379 -24.09 -10.77 -5.03
C ALA A 379 -22.69 -11.12 -5.55
N ALA A 380 -22.43 -12.38 -5.91
CA ALA A 380 -21.16 -12.79 -6.48
C ALA A 380 -20.83 -12.06 -7.79
N GLU A 381 -21.80 -11.96 -8.71
CA GLU A 381 -21.66 -11.23 -9.98
C GLU A 381 -21.35 -9.74 -9.74
N ILE A 382 -22.09 -9.10 -8.83
CA ILE A 382 -21.90 -7.67 -8.52
C ILE A 382 -20.53 -7.43 -7.91
N LEU A 383 -20.08 -8.24 -6.95
CA LEU A 383 -18.77 -8.09 -6.32
C LEU A 383 -17.62 -8.25 -7.32
N GLU A 384 -17.71 -9.23 -8.23
CA GLU A 384 -16.69 -9.43 -9.26
C GLU A 384 -16.69 -8.29 -10.29
N THR A 385 -17.87 -7.84 -10.71
CA THR A 385 -18.01 -6.69 -11.62
C THR A 385 -17.46 -5.41 -10.96
N MET A 386 -17.82 -5.18 -9.71
CA MET A 386 -17.33 -4.03 -8.93
C MET A 386 -15.80 -4.01 -8.85
N GLN A 387 -15.17 -5.16 -8.54
CA GLN A 387 -13.70 -5.28 -8.47
C GLN A 387 -13.03 -4.86 -9.78
N LYS A 388 -13.57 -5.28 -10.93
CA LYS A 388 -13.04 -4.94 -12.26
C LYS A 388 -13.25 -3.49 -12.61
N GLU A 389 -14.46 -2.98 -12.44
CA GLU A 389 -14.81 -1.60 -12.78
C GLU A 389 -14.09 -0.59 -11.90
N MET A 390 -13.82 -0.90 -10.63
CA MET A 390 -12.98 -0.06 -9.78
C MET A 390 -11.56 0.09 -10.34
N LEU A 391 -10.95 -1.00 -10.82
CA LEU A 391 -9.63 -0.94 -11.46
C LEU A 391 -9.67 -0.13 -12.75
N GLU A 392 -10.70 -0.31 -13.57
CA GLU A 392 -10.86 0.43 -14.83
C GLU A 392 -11.04 1.93 -14.60
N ARG A 393 -11.85 2.33 -13.60
CA ARG A 393 -12.00 3.75 -13.21
C ARG A 393 -10.68 4.35 -12.72
N ALA A 394 -9.94 3.61 -11.90
CA ALA A 394 -8.65 4.06 -11.42
C ALA A 394 -7.61 4.19 -12.55
N ARG A 395 -7.65 3.28 -13.56
CA ARG A 395 -6.83 3.41 -14.78
C ARG A 395 -7.21 4.65 -15.57
N ALA A 396 -8.50 4.85 -15.84
CA ALA A 396 -8.98 6.01 -16.57
C ALA A 396 -8.59 7.32 -15.86
N HIS A 397 -8.68 7.37 -14.52
CA HIS A 397 -8.23 8.51 -13.73
C HIS A 397 -6.71 8.74 -13.89
N ARG A 398 -5.88 7.72 -13.72
CA ARG A 398 -4.43 7.81 -13.91
C ARG A 398 -4.09 8.31 -15.32
N ASP A 399 -4.69 7.72 -16.35
CA ASP A 399 -4.37 8.01 -17.74
C ASP A 399 -4.79 9.44 -18.12
N SER A 400 -5.93 9.91 -17.64
CA SER A 400 -6.37 11.30 -17.83
C SER A 400 -5.56 12.33 -17.04
N HIS A 401 -4.80 11.90 -16.03
CA HIS A 401 -3.89 12.73 -15.23
C HIS A 401 -2.41 12.39 -15.50
N THR A 402 -2.12 11.79 -16.65
CA THR A 402 -0.76 11.57 -17.13
C THR A 402 -0.55 12.42 -18.38
N TYR A 403 0.32 13.39 -18.27
CA TYR A 403 0.59 14.39 -19.30
C TYR A 403 1.95 14.13 -19.96
N VAL A 404 2.21 14.80 -21.07
CA VAL A 404 3.49 14.77 -21.79
C VAL A 404 4.03 16.18 -21.86
N ALA A 405 5.34 16.34 -21.60
CA ALA A 405 6.05 17.59 -21.78
C ALA A 405 7.31 17.37 -22.64
N HIS A 406 7.49 18.20 -23.65
CA HIS A 406 8.61 18.13 -24.59
C HIS A 406 9.76 19.05 -24.20
N ASN A 407 9.49 20.08 -23.42
CA ASN A 407 10.42 21.09 -22.96
C ASN A 407 10.06 21.59 -21.55
N MET A 408 10.94 22.44 -20.98
CA MET A 408 10.76 22.90 -19.59
C MET A 408 9.56 23.83 -19.43
N GLU A 409 9.22 24.61 -20.45
CA GLU A 409 8.07 25.53 -20.40
C GLU A 409 6.76 24.78 -20.29
N GLU A 410 6.53 23.77 -21.13
CA GLU A 410 5.38 22.86 -21.04
C GLU A 410 5.33 22.13 -19.70
N PHE A 411 6.50 21.65 -19.23
CA PHE A 411 6.62 20.92 -17.98
C PHE A 411 6.21 21.78 -16.76
N GLU A 412 6.70 23.02 -16.71
CA GLU A 412 6.34 23.97 -15.67
C GLU A 412 4.87 24.35 -15.71
N GLN A 413 4.35 24.63 -16.91
CA GLN A 413 2.92 24.96 -17.08
C GLN A 413 2.04 23.83 -16.57
N ILE A 414 2.33 22.58 -16.92
CA ILE A 414 1.55 21.43 -16.46
C ILE A 414 1.54 21.35 -14.93
N PHE A 415 2.71 21.40 -14.27
CA PHE A 415 2.77 21.29 -12.82
C PHE A 415 2.23 22.50 -12.04
N ASN A 416 2.12 23.66 -12.69
CA ASN A 416 1.49 24.85 -12.09
C ASN A 416 -0.04 24.81 -12.21
N GLU A 417 -0.57 24.22 -13.26
CA GLU A 417 -2.02 24.23 -13.55
C GLU A 417 -2.72 22.91 -13.22
N LYS A 418 -1.98 21.80 -13.18
CA LYS A 418 -2.54 20.44 -13.09
C LYS A 418 -1.82 19.60 -12.03
N SER A 419 -2.52 18.59 -11.52
CA SER A 419 -1.96 17.53 -10.68
C SER A 419 -1.87 16.23 -11.48
N GLY A 420 -0.88 15.40 -11.20
CA GLY A 420 -0.71 14.11 -11.86
C GLY A 420 0.73 13.78 -12.18
N PHE A 421 0.90 12.84 -13.12
CA PHE A 421 2.18 12.49 -13.67
C PHE A 421 2.49 13.28 -14.94
N VAL A 422 3.78 13.57 -15.17
CA VAL A 422 4.28 14.09 -16.43
C VAL A 422 5.34 13.15 -16.98
N LYS A 423 5.14 12.65 -18.19
CA LYS A 423 6.17 11.95 -18.96
C LYS A 423 7.05 12.98 -19.67
N ALA A 424 8.36 12.93 -19.43
CA ALA A 424 9.31 13.80 -20.08
C ALA A 424 10.67 13.12 -20.23
N MET A 425 11.43 13.51 -21.25
CA MET A 425 12.74 12.95 -21.54
C MET A 425 13.82 13.58 -20.66
N TRP A 426 14.79 12.76 -20.24
CA TRP A 426 15.86 13.12 -19.33
C TRP A 426 17.22 12.65 -19.80
N CYS A 427 18.27 13.45 -19.59
CA CYS A 427 19.64 13.18 -20.03
C CYS A 427 20.43 12.21 -19.13
N GLY A 428 19.90 11.84 -17.97
CA GLY A 428 20.62 11.01 -17.00
C GLY A 428 21.45 11.79 -15.97
N CYS A 429 21.43 13.13 -15.98
CA CYS A 429 22.21 13.96 -15.04
C CYS A 429 21.41 14.25 -13.76
N GLN A 430 22.02 14.02 -12.60
CA GLN A 430 21.43 14.35 -11.29
C GLN A 430 21.14 15.86 -11.16
N GLU A 431 22.01 16.72 -11.68
CA GLU A 431 21.82 18.17 -11.66
C GLU A 431 20.49 18.64 -12.25
N CYS A 432 19.98 17.91 -13.26
CA CYS A 432 18.67 18.20 -13.85
C CYS A 432 17.53 17.82 -12.91
N GLU A 433 17.63 16.68 -12.20
CA GLU A 433 16.65 16.30 -11.17
C GLU A 433 16.66 17.30 -10.01
N ASP A 434 17.84 17.77 -9.57
CA ASP A 434 17.98 18.75 -8.51
C ASP A 434 17.30 20.06 -8.88
N LYS A 435 17.55 20.60 -10.05
CA LYS A 435 16.89 21.82 -10.56
C LYS A 435 15.38 21.70 -10.64
N ILE A 436 14.88 20.57 -11.12
CA ILE A 436 13.42 20.31 -11.20
C ILE A 436 12.83 20.28 -9.79
N LYS A 437 13.46 19.57 -8.85
CA LYS A 437 13.01 19.49 -7.47
C LYS A 437 13.01 20.83 -6.76
N GLU A 438 14.08 21.61 -6.90
CA GLU A 438 14.18 22.94 -6.30
C GLU A 438 13.12 23.91 -6.84
N LYS A 439 12.85 23.86 -8.13
CA LYS A 439 11.94 24.80 -8.78
C LYS A 439 10.46 24.47 -8.59
N LEU A 440 10.09 23.18 -8.59
CA LEU A 440 8.69 22.73 -8.70
C LEU A 440 8.26 21.78 -7.59
N ALA A 441 9.15 21.38 -6.69
CA ALA A 441 8.93 20.31 -5.69
C ALA A 441 8.50 18.98 -6.36
N VAL A 442 9.02 18.69 -7.57
CA VAL A 442 8.75 17.52 -8.37
C VAL A 442 9.98 16.61 -8.36
N THR A 443 9.77 15.31 -8.25
CA THR A 443 10.83 14.31 -8.31
C THR A 443 10.61 13.32 -9.44
N SER A 444 11.69 12.66 -9.88
CA SER A 444 11.57 11.49 -10.75
C SER A 444 10.85 10.36 -10.00
N ARG A 445 9.79 9.81 -10.60
CA ARG A 445 9.06 8.70 -9.97
C ARG A 445 9.65 7.36 -10.39
N CYS A 446 9.73 7.14 -11.70
CA CYS A 446 10.43 5.98 -12.25
C CYS A 446 10.79 6.20 -13.74
N MET A 447 11.80 5.46 -14.20
CA MET A 447 12.04 5.16 -15.59
C MET A 447 11.26 3.88 -15.92
N PRO A 448 10.14 3.94 -16.66
CA PRO A 448 9.36 2.76 -16.96
C PRO A 448 10.14 1.77 -17.81
N PHE A 449 9.80 0.48 -17.73
CA PHE A 449 10.45 -0.54 -18.55
C PHE A 449 10.15 -0.36 -20.03
N GLU A 450 8.93 0.05 -20.35
CA GLU A 450 8.54 0.43 -21.71
C GLU A 450 8.89 1.90 -21.93
N GLN A 451 9.89 2.14 -22.79
CA GLN A 451 10.38 3.47 -23.09
C GLN A 451 9.71 4.03 -24.35
N GLU A 452 9.30 5.28 -24.28
CA GLU A 452 8.76 6.04 -25.39
C GLU A 452 9.71 7.18 -25.72
N GLN A 453 10.02 7.38 -27.02
CA GLN A 453 10.79 8.54 -27.48
C GLN A 453 9.84 9.73 -27.67
N ILE A 454 9.71 10.56 -26.63
CA ILE A 454 8.81 11.72 -26.62
C ILE A 454 9.47 12.94 -27.26
N ALA A 455 10.77 13.13 -26.99
CA ALA A 455 11.59 14.21 -27.54
C ALA A 455 13.05 13.74 -27.63
N ASP A 456 13.86 14.44 -28.43
CA ASP A 456 15.28 14.11 -28.58
C ASP A 456 16.15 14.71 -27.48
N THR A 457 15.60 15.68 -26.73
CA THR A 457 16.35 16.46 -25.74
C THR A 457 15.75 16.34 -24.35
N CYS A 458 16.63 16.51 -23.35
CA CYS A 458 16.27 16.57 -21.95
C CYS A 458 15.36 17.77 -21.67
N VAL A 459 14.24 17.52 -20.98
CA VAL A 459 13.27 18.54 -20.60
C VAL A 459 13.89 19.71 -19.83
N CYS A 460 14.95 19.46 -19.03
CA CYS A 460 15.57 20.47 -18.17
C CYS A 460 16.72 21.23 -18.87
N CYS A 461 17.65 20.54 -19.51
CA CYS A 461 18.89 21.15 -19.98
C CYS A 461 19.05 21.20 -21.51
N GLY A 462 18.14 20.63 -22.27
CA GLY A 462 18.19 20.60 -23.73
C GLY A 462 19.30 19.70 -24.34
N LYS A 463 20.12 19.04 -23.53
CA LYS A 463 21.12 18.05 -24.01
C LYS A 463 20.40 16.80 -24.53
N PRO A 464 21.08 15.96 -25.34
CA PRO A 464 20.50 14.71 -25.83
C PRO A 464 19.90 13.87 -24.65
N ALA A 465 18.68 13.43 -24.80
CA ALA A 465 17.99 12.64 -23.84
C ALA A 465 18.38 11.16 -23.89
N LYS A 466 18.32 10.47 -22.77
CA LYS A 466 18.66 9.04 -22.66
C LYS A 466 17.46 8.18 -22.28
N LYS A 467 16.56 8.71 -21.45
CA LYS A 467 15.45 7.96 -20.87
C LYS A 467 14.19 8.83 -20.76
N MET A 468 13.04 8.22 -21.00
CA MET A 468 11.76 8.76 -20.61
C MET A 468 11.53 8.45 -19.14
N VAL A 469 11.06 9.45 -18.39
CA VAL A 469 10.82 9.38 -16.94
C VAL A 469 9.41 9.85 -16.62
N TYR A 470 8.75 9.18 -15.69
CA TYR A 470 7.58 9.70 -15.01
C TYR A 470 8.00 10.64 -13.89
N TRP A 471 7.52 11.86 -13.94
CA TRP A 471 7.74 12.91 -12.94
C TRP A 471 6.46 13.17 -12.17
N GLY A 472 6.58 13.50 -10.88
CA GLY A 472 5.42 13.78 -10.04
C GLY A 472 5.81 14.30 -8.66
N ARG A 473 4.81 14.88 -7.97
CA ARG A 473 4.95 15.20 -6.55
C ARG A 473 4.71 13.94 -5.72
N ALA A 474 5.37 13.82 -4.56
CA ALA A 474 5.23 12.72 -3.61
C ALA A 474 4.70 13.19 -2.27
N TYR A 475 4.15 12.27 -1.46
CA TYR A 475 3.77 12.52 -0.07
C TYR A 475 4.98 12.68 0.84
#